data_b5d4bab0ee28fd3a7cc84cb501258548
#
_entry.id   b5d4bab0ee28fd3a7cc84cb501258548
#
_cell.length_a   1.000
_cell.length_b   1.000
_cell.length_c   1.000
_cell.angle_alpha   90.00
_cell.angle_beta   90.00
_cell.angle_gamma   90.00
#
_symmetry.space_group_name_H-M   'P 1'
#
loop_
_entity.id
_entity.type
_entity.pdbx_description
1 polymer ?
#
loop_
_entity_poly.entity_id
_entity_poly.type
_entity_poly.pdbx_seq_one_letter_code
_entity_poly.pdbx_strand_id
1 'polypeptide(L)'
;MEKRAGAGIIETADVDEHCEALRPWDLTIRQVSPGKYRARTEYVSFNGFLLYREQCCRRLMVTGATPAGYIMLGSPSTAEARIDWCGAEIHPGRLAFGGSSTEIDCVVPAGSHHVVALMPEYLARTYLGEASGSKLSFSKCRHLICHPSVSESLIQLVHRLVHKYLECRELLADREVCKASEFKLMDTFVQAADTMDAGVGCVSARERHLAFLRAIEYAEHLQRPIGVSELASAAGVSRRVLELAFRETLSVTPVAYLRLSRMHGVRRELAAAAPDSARVKEICARWGFSEPGRFAVDYGRLFGESPSATLRTCSKPLPIRLKDALRGRVMR
;
A
#
# COMPACT_ATOMS: atom_id res chain seq x y z
N MET A 1 -23.95 -8.76 14.91
CA MET A 1 -23.79 -7.42 14.27
C MET A 1 -23.71 -7.67 12.77
N GLU A 2 -24.76 -7.37 12.02
CA GLU A 2 -24.75 -7.54 10.56
C GLU A 2 -23.67 -6.66 9.94
N LYS A 3 -22.71 -7.29 9.26
CA LYS A 3 -21.70 -6.61 8.44
C LYS A 3 -22.42 -6.05 7.21
N ARG A 4 -22.64 -4.73 7.18
CA ARG A 4 -23.32 -4.07 6.06
C ARG A 4 -22.43 -4.09 4.82
N ALA A 5 -23.02 -4.40 3.69
CA ALA A 5 -22.39 -4.37 2.38
C ALA A 5 -22.31 -2.92 1.83
N GLY A 6 -21.30 -2.63 1.01
CA GLY A 6 -21.14 -1.31 0.39
C GLY A 6 -20.22 -1.34 -0.81
N ALA A 7 -20.44 -0.42 -1.76
CA ALA A 7 -19.56 -0.21 -2.90
C ALA A 7 -19.37 1.29 -3.14
N GLY A 8 -18.20 1.70 -3.61
CA GLY A 8 -17.90 3.10 -3.86
C GLY A 8 -16.58 3.35 -4.56
N ILE A 9 -16.33 4.64 -4.80
CA ILE A 9 -15.12 5.15 -5.43
C ILE A 9 -14.51 6.18 -4.50
N ILE A 10 -13.22 6.06 -4.26
CA ILE A 10 -12.41 7.01 -3.51
C ILE A 10 -11.39 7.61 -4.47
N GLU A 11 -11.41 8.92 -4.62
CA GLU A 11 -10.40 9.66 -5.38
C GLU A 11 -9.62 10.57 -4.43
N THR A 12 -8.31 10.48 -4.48
CA THR A 12 -7.42 11.29 -3.66
C THR A 12 -6.39 12.01 -4.53
N ALA A 13 -6.09 13.25 -4.16
CA ALA A 13 -5.04 14.06 -4.78
C ALA A 13 -3.85 14.28 -3.84
N ASP A 14 -3.84 13.59 -2.72
CA ASP A 14 -2.88 13.70 -1.63
C ASP A 14 -2.50 12.30 -1.16
N VAL A 15 -1.20 12.06 -0.94
CA VAL A 15 -0.69 10.74 -0.53
C VAL A 15 -1.04 10.40 0.92
N ASP A 16 -1.12 11.40 1.80
CA ASP A 16 -1.49 11.18 3.20
C ASP A 16 -3.02 10.94 3.33
N GLU A 17 -3.85 11.65 2.53
CA GLU A 17 -5.27 11.35 2.38
C GLU A 17 -5.50 9.93 1.84
N HIS A 18 -4.71 9.52 0.87
CA HIS A 18 -4.78 8.16 0.32
C HIS A 18 -4.46 7.10 1.37
N CYS A 19 -3.40 7.31 2.14
CA CYS A 19 -3.03 6.44 3.26
C CYS A 19 -4.20 6.26 4.26
N GLU A 20 -4.86 7.36 4.64
CA GLU A 20 -6.02 7.32 5.53
C GLU A 20 -7.25 6.66 4.87
N ALA A 21 -7.45 6.84 3.57
CA ALA A 21 -8.54 6.23 2.82
C ALA A 21 -8.45 4.70 2.79
N LEU A 22 -7.23 4.15 2.77
CA LEU A 22 -6.98 2.72 2.76
C LEU A 22 -7.19 2.03 4.12
N ARG A 23 -7.50 2.75 5.22
CA ARG A 23 -7.87 2.08 6.47
C ARG A 23 -8.94 1.01 6.22
N PRO A 24 -8.81 -0.26 6.68
CA PRO A 24 -8.13 -0.68 7.92
C PRO A 24 -6.66 -1.12 7.77
N TRP A 25 -6.03 -0.93 6.62
CA TRP A 25 -4.59 -1.13 6.52
C TRP A 25 -3.85 -0.18 7.46
N ASP A 26 -2.79 -0.65 8.09
CA ASP A 26 -1.88 0.19 8.86
C ASP A 26 -0.65 0.50 8.02
N LEU A 27 -0.78 1.52 7.17
CA LEU A 27 0.21 1.86 6.14
C LEU A 27 0.86 3.22 6.39
N THR A 28 2.09 3.33 5.93
CA THR A 28 2.78 4.57 5.62
C THR A 28 3.08 4.59 4.13
N ILE A 29 2.53 5.56 3.40
CA ILE A 29 2.72 5.71 1.96
C ILE A 29 3.58 6.93 1.68
N ARG A 30 4.62 6.77 0.85
CA ARG A 30 5.49 7.86 0.40
C ARG A 30 5.54 7.91 -1.11
N GLN A 31 5.24 9.06 -1.66
CA GLN A 31 5.49 9.34 -3.07
C GLN A 31 7.00 9.46 -3.30
N VAL A 32 7.56 8.63 -4.17
CA VAL A 32 8.99 8.63 -4.50
C VAL A 32 9.32 9.18 -5.88
N SER A 33 8.32 9.32 -6.76
CA SER A 33 8.49 9.99 -8.06
C SER A 33 7.88 11.40 -8.07
N PRO A 34 8.49 12.35 -8.79
CA PRO A 34 8.01 13.73 -8.83
C PRO A 34 6.67 13.89 -9.55
N GLY A 35 5.95 14.95 -9.19
CA GLY A 35 4.73 15.43 -9.82
C GLY A 35 3.48 15.28 -8.96
N LYS A 36 2.40 15.90 -9.40
CA LYS A 36 1.12 15.92 -8.67
C LYS A 36 0.58 14.50 -8.49
N TYR A 37 0.20 14.17 -7.26
CA TYR A 37 -0.36 12.88 -6.89
C TYR A 37 -1.82 12.76 -7.29
N ARG A 38 -2.23 11.57 -7.70
CA ARG A 38 -3.63 11.15 -7.83
C ARG A 38 -3.70 9.64 -7.65
N ALA A 39 -4.69 9.19 -6.91
CA ALA A 39 -5.07 7.80 -6.83
C ALA A 39 -6.59 7.67 -6.94
N ARG A 40 -7.03 6.52 -7.46
CA ARG A 40 -8.43 6.13 -7.56
C ARG A 40 -8.56 4.70 -7.07
N THR A 41 -9.39 4.50 -6.05
CA THR A 41 -9.70 3.21 -5.46
C THR A 41 -11.19 2.93 -5.62
N GLU A 42 -11.53 1.89 -6.34
CA GLU A 42 -12.89 1.42 -6.52
C GLU A 42 -13.07 0.13 -5.72
N TYR A 43 -14.06 0.10 -4.85
CA TYR A 43 -14.19 -0.98 -3.88
C TYR A 43 -15.61 -1.53 -3.76
N VAL A 44 -15.70 -2.76 -3.27
CA VAL A 44 -16.93 -3.39 -2.80
C VAL A 44 -16.63 -4.19 -1.54
N SER A 45 -17.56 -4.14 -0.59
CA SER A 45 -17.55 -4.98 0.61
C SER A 45 -18.87 -5.70 0.78
N PHE A 46 -18.85 -7.00 1.10
CA PHE A 46 -20.00 -7.83 1.42
C PHE A 46 -19.56 -9.05 2.23
N ASN A 47 -20.40 -9.54 3.12
CA ASN A 47 -20.14 -10.71 3.97
C ASN A 47 -18.78 -10.69 4.69
N GLY A 48 -18.23 -9.50 4.90
CA GLY A 48 -16.90 -9.32 5.49
C GLY A 48 -15.73 -9.30 4.51
N PHE A 49 -15.92 -9.68 3.26
CA PHE A 49 -14.92 -9.46 2.21
C PHE A 49 -14.78 -7.98 1.88
N LEU A 50 -13.59 -7.57 1.49
CA LEU A 50 -13.32 -6.28 0.89
C LEU A 50 -12.48 -6.49 -0.35
N LEU A 51 -13.02 -6.09 -1.50
CA LEU A 51 -12.34 -6.14 -2.78
C LEU A 51 -12.13 -4.72 -3.27
N TYR A 52 -10.98 -4.45 -3.85
CA TYR A 52 -10.78 -3.18 -4.53
C TYR A 52 -9.82 -3.30 -5.69
N ARG A 53 -9.97 -2.38 -6.63
CA ARG A 53 -8.98 -2.09 -7.67
C ARG A 53 -8.48 -0.68 -7.47
N GLU A 54 -7.19 -0.50 -7.62
CA GLU A 54 -6.52 0.76 -7.35
C GLU A 54 -5.64 1.16 -8.53
N GLN A 55 -5.66 2.45 -8.81
CA GLN A 55 -4.77 3.10 -9.77
C GLN A 55 -4.02 4.23 -9.07
N CYS A 56 -2.68 4.20 -9.18
CA CYS A 56 -1.80 5.24 -8.64
C CYS A 56 -0.97 5.87 -9.74
N CYS A 57 -1.03 7.20 -9.90
CA CYS A 57 -0.31 7.89 -10.97
C CYS A 57 1.19 8.10 -10.69
N ARG A 58 1.65 7.88 -9.45
CA ARG A 58 3.04 8.09 -9.02
C ARG A 58 3.63 6.84 -8.43
N ARG A 59 4.97 6.73 -8.51
CA ARG A 59 5.69 5.66 -7.84
C ARG A 59 5.62 5.87 -6.34
N LEU A 60 5.22 4.83 -5.63
CA LEU A 60 5.03 4.83 -4.20
C LEU A 60 5.95 3.82 -3.52
N MET A 61 6.41 4.17 -2.35
CA MET A 61 6.93 3.25 -1.37
C MET A 61 5.88 3.11 -0.27
N VAL A 62 5.51 1.89 0.05
CA VAL A 62 4.50 1.56 1.05
C VAL A 62 5.13 0.65 2.08
N THR A 63 4.98 0.98 3.35
CA THR A 63 5.38 0.14 4.49
C THR A 63 4.24 0.05 5.48
N GLY A 64 4.18 -1.00 6.27
CA GLY A 64 3.15 -1.15 7.29
C GLY A 64 2.73 -2.58 7.51
N ALA A 65 1.43 -2.80 7.76
CA ALA A 65 0.90 -4.12 8.03
C ALA A 65 -0.45 -4.37 7.35
N THR A 66 -0.70 -5.63 7.02
CA THR A 66 -2.01 -6.10 6.56
C THR A 66 -3.06 -5.92 7.65
N PRO A 67 -4.35 -5.75 7.28
CA PRO A 67 -5.40 -5.57 8.27
C PRO A 67 -5.53 -6.74 9.23
N ALA A 68 -5.66 -6.44 10.52
CA ALA A 68 -5.90 -7.44 11.54
C ALA A 68 -7.21 -8.20 11.29
N GLY A 69 -7.19 -9.53 11.39
CA GLY A 69 -8.32 -10.40 11.14
C GLY A 69 -8.64 -10.68 9.67
N TYR A 70 -7.73 -10.30 8.75
CA TYR A 70 -7.86 -10.54 7.32
C TYR A 70 -6.63 -11.22 6.74
N ILE A 71 -6.85 -12.04 5.73
CA ILE A 71 -5.82 -12.45 4.78
C ILE A 71 -6.01 -11.70 3.47
N MET A 72 -4.94 -11.46 2.77
CA MET A 72 -4.90 -10.69 1.54
C MET A 72 -4.32 -11.50 0.38
N LEU A 73 -4.97 -11.39 -0.78
CA LEU A 73 -4.40 -11.68 -2.08
C LEU A 73 -4.40 -10.40 -2.92
N GLY A 74 -3.33 -10.16 -3.66
CA GLY A 74 -3.22 -9.03 -4.58
C GLY A 74 -2.39 -9.36 -5.79
N SER A 75 -2.64 -8.65 -6.89
CA SER A 75 -1.87 -8.78 -8.14
C SER A 75 -1.90 -7.47 -8.92
N PRO A 76 -0.81 -7.10 -9.61
CA PRO A 76 -0.89 -6.09 -10.64
C PRO A 76 -1.85 -6.55 -11.75
N SER A 77 -2.64 -5.63 -12.28
CA SER A 77 -3.69 -5.94 -13.27
C SER A 77 -3.32 -5.54 -14.70
N THR A 78 -2.15 -4.92 -14.92
CA THR A 78 -1.63 -4.62 -16.25
C THR A 78 -0.43 -5.47 -16.56
N ALA A 79 -0.30 -5.97 -17.79
CA ALA A 79 0.73 -6.95 -18.18
C ALA A 79 2.17 -6.49 -17.92
N GLU A 80 2.41 -5.19 -17.97
CA GLU A 80 3.74 -4.59 -17.80
C GLU A 80 4.05 -4.19 -16.35
N ALA A 81 3.04 -4.20 -15.47
CA ALA A 81 3.23 -3.75 -14.09
C ALA A 81 4.08 -4.76 -13.31
N ARG A 82 5.04 -4.24 -12.57
CA ARG A 82 5.93 -4.97 -11.67
C ARG A 82 5.91 -4.27 -10.33
N ILE A 83 5.36 -4.95 -9.33
CA ILE A 83 5.31 -4.45 -7.94
C ILE A 83 6.39 -5.20 -7.17
N ASP A 84 7.29 -4.48 -6.51
CA ASP A 84 8.13 -5.10 -5.49
C ASP A 84 7.27 -5.29 -4.23
N TRP A 85 7.13 -6.52 -3.79
CA TRP A 85 6.37 -6.89 -2.60
C TRP A 85 7.25 -7.71 -1.67
N CYS A 86 7.62 -7.12 -0.55
CA CYS A 86 8.48 -7.77 0.46
C CYS A 86 9.79 -8.33 -0.14
N GLY A 87 10.40 -7.59 -1.06
CA GLY A 87 11.63 -7.99 -1.75
C GLY A 87 11.44 -9.04 -2.86
N ALA A 88 10.22 -9.31 -3.27
CA ALA A 88 9.92 -10.16 -4.40
C ALA A 88 9.16 -9.40 -5.50
N GLU A 89 9.53 -9.60 -6.75
CA GLU A 89 8.82 -9.01 -7.87
C GLU A 89 7.51 -9.77 -8.14
N ILE A 90 6.39 -9.06 -8.01
CA ILE A 90 5.05 -9.54 -8.36
C ILE A 90 4.65 -8.96 -9.71
N HIS A 91 4.28 -9.82 -10.61
CA HIS A 91 3.78 -9.53 -11.96
C HIS A 91 2.52 -10.36 -12.22
N PRO A 92 1.76 -10.12 -13.30
CA PRO A 92 0.67 -11.01 -13.70
C PRO A 92 1.18 -12.46 -13.81
N GLY A 93 0.54 -13.39 -13.08
CA GLY A 93 1.02 -14.78 -12.91
C GLY A 93 1.63 -15.05 -11.53
N ARG A 94 1.74 -14.00 -10.67
CA ARG A 94 2.11 -14.14 -9.26
C ARG A 94 1.12 -13.39 -8.39
N LEU A 95 0.94 -13.86 -7.17
CA LEU A 95 0.12 -13.22 -6.16
C LEU A 95 0.98 -12.69 -5.02
N ALA A 96 0.72 -11.44 -4.62
CA ALA A 96 1.09 -10.96 -3.31
C ALA A 96 0.17 -11.63 -2.29
N PHE A 97 0.73 -12.09 -1.19
CA PHE A 97 -0.01 -12.66 -0.07
C PHE A 97 0.35 -11.93 1.22
N GLY A 98 -0.64 -11.73 2.08
CA GLY A 98 -0.44 -11.21 3.42
C GLY A 98 -1.37 -11.88 4.40
N GLY A 99 -0.82 -12.46 5.46
CA GLY A 99 -1.58 -12.94 6.60
C GLY A 99 -2.04 -11.78 7.49
N SER A 100 -2.87 -12.07 8.49
CA SER A 100 -3.36 -11.08 9.46
C SER A 100 -2.21 -10.39 10.19
N SER A 101 -2.24 -9.06 10.24
CA SER A 101 -1.20 -8.23 10.92
C SER A 101 0.23 -8.56 10.49
N THR A 102 0.42 -9.00 9.24
CA THR A 102 1.75 -9.28 8.71
C THR A 102 2.38 -7.99 8.23
N GLU A 103 3.61 -7.71 8.69
CA GLU A 103 4.41 -6.60 8.17
C GLU A 103 4.66 -6.75 6.68
N ILE A 104 4.46 -5.68 5.97
CA ILE A 104 4.66 -5.58 4.53
C ILE A 104 5.48 -4.37 4.17
N ASP A 105 6.17 -4.50 3.07
CA ASP A 105 6.76 -3.41 2.33
C ASP A 105 6.52 -3.63 0.84
N CYS A 106 6.24 -2.57 0.10
CA CYS A 106 6.13 -2.68 -1.35
C CYS A 106 6.51 -1.38 -2.07
N VAL A 107 6.95 -1.55 -3.30
CA VAL A 107 7.19 -0.44 -4.22
C VAL A 107 6.26 -0.59 -5.41
N VAL A 108 5.31 0.36 -5.49
CA VAL A 108 4.30 0.42 -6.54
C VAL A 108 4.80 1.36 -7.64
N PRO A 109 4.94 0.91 -8.90
CA PRO A 109 5.39 1.77 -10.00
C PRO A 109 4.36 2.86 -10.35
N ALA A 110 4.83 3.94 -10.97
CA ALA A 110 3.95 5.00 -11.48
C ALA A 110 3.02 4.44 -12.56
N GLY A 111 1.74 4.85 -12.52
CA GLY A 111 0.73 4.36 -13.46
C GLY A 111 0.27 2.92 -13.18
N SER A 112 0.61 2.36 -12.04
CA SER A 112 0.23 1.00 -11.67
C SER A 112 -1.28 0.87 -11.49
N HIS A 113 -1.79 -0.25 -11.98
CA HIS A 113 -3.13 -0.75 -11.69
C HIS A 113 -2.99 -2.10 -11.00
N HIS A 114 -3.64 -2.27 -9.87
CA HIS A 114 -3.63 -3.53 -9.13
C HIS A 114 -4.97 -3.82 -8.48
N VAL A 115 -5.18 -5.08 -8.16
CA VAL A 115 -6.36 -5.56 -7.46
C VAL A 115 -5.96 -6.16 -6.13
N VAL A 116 -6.84 -6.03 -5.16
CA VAL A 116 -6.69 -6.61 -3.82
C VAL A 116 -8.00 -7.24 -3.39
N ALA A 117 -7.90 -8.43 -2.82
CA ALA A 117 -9.00 -9.13 -2.17
C ALA A 117 -8.62 -9.43 -0.71
N LEU A 118 -9.40 -8.92 0.21
CA LEU A 118 -9.31 -9.23 1.64
C LEU A 118 -10.42 -10.21 2.02
N MET A 119 -10.03 -11.31 2.62
CA MET A 119 -10.93 -12.32 3.18
C MET A 119 -10.79 -12.34 4.71
N PRO A 120 -11.90 -12.41 5.47
CA PRO A 120 -11.83 -12.63 6.92
C PRO A 120 -11.00 -13.87 7.26
N GLU A 121 -10.05 -13.76 8.17
CA GLU A 121 -9.14 -14.87 8.55
C GLU A 121 -9.89 -16.09 9.07
N TYR A 122 -11.01 -15.90 9.78
CA TYR A 122 -11.81 -17.03 10.28
C TYR A 122 -12.40 -17.86 9.15
N LEU A 123 -12.83 -17.23 8.03
CA LEU A 123 -13.30 -17.96 6.84
C LEU A 123 -12.13 -18.71 6.19
N ALA A 124 -10.98 -18.06 6.07
CA ALA A 124 -9.79 -18.70 5.53
C ALA A 124 -9.42 -19.95 6.33
N ARG A 125 -9.43 -19.89 7.66
CA ARG A 125 -9.13 -21.03 8.53
C ARG A 125 -10.14 -22.17 8.37
N THR A 126 -11.44 -21.84 8.24
CA THR A 126 -12.48 -22.85 8.05
C THR A 126 -12.32 -23.55 6.70
N TYR A 127 -12.23 -22.80 5.62
CA TYR A 127 -12.27 -23.40 4.27
C TYR A 127 -10.92 -23.92 3.79
N LEU A 128 -9.82 -23.21 4.08
CA LEU A 128 -8.47 -23.63 3.66
C LEU A 128 -7.91 -24.70 4.60
N GLY A 129 -8.30 -24.67 5.90
CA GLY A 129 -7.90 -25.71 6.86
C GLY A 129 -8.55 -27.06 6.61
N GLU A 130 -9.81 -27.07 6.16
CA GLU A 130 -10.55 -28.29 5.84
C GLU A 130 -10.18 -28.88 4.47
N ALA A 131 -9.87 -28.01 3.47
CA ALA A 131 -9.64 -28.46 2.09
C ALA A 131 -8.22 -28.97 1.83
N SER A 132 -7.20 -28.48 2.51
CA SER A 132 -5.81 -28.69 2.04
C SER A 132 -4.88 -29.39 3.01
N GLY A 133 -5.30 -29.89 4.18
CA GLY A 133 -4.35 -30.49 5.15
C GLY A 133 -3.15 -29.55 5.41
N SER A 134 -3.39 -28.27 5.45
CA SER A 134 -2.61 -27.20 4.87
C SER A 134 -1.22 -27.03 5.46
N LYS A 135 -0.24 -27.04 4.58
CA LYS A 135 1.11 -26.52 4.77
C LYS A 135 1.14 -24.97 4.88
N LEU A 136 -0.03 -24.28 4.84
CA LEU A 136 -0.16 -22.84 4.90
C LEU A 136 0.08 -22.30 6.30
N SER A 137 1.31 -21.89 6.56
CA SER A 137 1.60 -20.98 7.68
C SER A 137 1.24 -19.56 7.26
N PHE A 138 -0.02 -19.15 7.55
CA PHE A 138 -0.52 -17.78 7.28
C PHE A 138 0.35 -16.66 7.88
N SER A 139 1.26 -16.98 8.79
CA SER A 139 2.11 -16.02 9.48
C SER A 139 3.48 -15.78 8.83
N LYS A 140 3.88 -16.56 7.83
CA LYS A 140 5.27 -16.51 7.31
C LYS A 140 5.38 -16.28 5.81
N CYS A 141 4.30 -16.46 5.05
CA CYS A 141 4.31 -16.29 3.60
C CYS A 141 3.99 -14.85 3.24
N ARG A 142 4.82 -14.20 2.44
CA ARG A 142 4.64 -12.83 1.97
C ARG A 142 4.34 -12.73 0.49
N HIS A 143 4.65 -13.76 -0.28
CA HIS A 143 4.32 -13.86 -1.70
C HIS A 143 4.07 -15.30 -2.08
N LEU A 144 3.26 -15.49 -3.10
CA LEU A 144 2.91 -16.80 -3.64
C LEU A 144 3.28 -16.85 -5.11
N ILE A 145 3.98 -17.91 -5.50
CA ILE A 145 4.07 -18.29 -6.91
C ILE A 145 2.92 -19.25 -7.15
N CYS A 146 1.98 -18.85 -7.98
CA CYS A 146 0.86 -19.68 -8.39
C CYS A 146 0.87 -19.85 -9.91
N HIS A 147 0.06 -20.79 -10.41
CA HIS A 147 -0.16 -20.88 -11.84
C HIS A 147 -0.74 -19.57 -12.38
N PRO A 148 -0.26 -19.03 -13.53
CA PRO A 148 -0.73 -17.74 -14.07
C PRO A 148 -2.25 -17.61 -14.18
N SER A 149 -2.96 -18.69 -14.51
CA SER A 149 -4.43 -18.70 -14.58
C SER A 149 -5.11 -18.35 -13.26
N VAL A 150 -4.49 -18.64 -12.12
CA VAL A 150 -5.08 -18.31 -10.79
C VAL A 150 -5.00 -16.81 -10.54
N SER A 151 -3.87 -16.16 -10.85
CA SER A 151 -3.77 -14.71 -10.73
C SER A 151 -4.68 -13.98 -11.71
N GLU A 152 -4.79 -14.46 -12.94
CA GLU A 152 -5.73 -13.95 -13.95
C GLU A 152 -7.19 -14.09 -13.48
N SER A 153 -7.54 -15.25 -12.91
CA SER A 153 -8.88 -15.49 -12.35
C SER A 153 -9.20 -14.53 -11.22
N LEU A 154 -8.26 -14.26 -10.30
CA LEU A 154 -8.42 -13.27 -9.25
C LEU A 154 -8.63 -11.87 -9.83
N ILE A 155 -7.77 -11.44 -10.77
CA ILE A 155 -7.85 -10.12 -11.39
C ILE A 155 -9.23 -9.94 -12.05
N GLN A 156 -9.65 -10.90 -12.89
CA GLN A 156 -10.93 -10.84 -13.58
C GLN A 156 -12.11 -10.88 -12.62
N LEU A 157 -12.04 -11.68 -11.54
CA LEU A 157 -13.09 -11.80 -10.55
C LEU A 157 -13.26 -10.48 -9.80
N VAL A 158 -12.18 -9.88 -9.31
CA VAL A 158 -12.22 -8.59 -8.61
C VAL A 158 -12.77 -7.50 -9.53
N HIS A 159 -12.29 -7.42 -10.78
CA HIS A 159 -12.82 -6.44 -11.75
C HIS A 159 -14.32 -6.61 -11.99
N ARG A 160 -14.78 -7.85 -12.21
CA ARG A 160 -16.22 -8.13 -12.44
C ARG A 160 -17.06 -7.80 -11.22
N LEU A 161 -16.64 -8.18 -10.02
CA LEU A 161 -17.42 -7.93 -8.81
C LEU A 161 -17.45 -6.46 -8.45
N VAL A 162 -16.33 -5.76 -8.52
CA VAL A 162 -16.28 -4.30 -8.27
C VAL A 162 -17.16 -3.57 -9.29
N HIS A 163 -17.03 -3.88 -10.57
CA HIS A 163 -17.88 -3.27 -11.61
C HIS A 163 -19.37 -3.56 -11.38
N LYS A 164 -19.74 -4.83 -11.22
CA LYS A 164 -21.13 -5.27 -10.99
C LYS A 164 -21.80 -4.50 -9.85
N TYR A 165 -21.13 -4.40 -8.70
CA TYR A 165 -21.72 -3.77 -7.52
C TYR A 165 -21.61 -2.24 -7.51
N LEU A 166 -20.74 -1.64 -8.32
CA LEU A 166 -20.76 -0.20 -8.57
C LEU A 166 -21.92 0.21 -9.48
N GLU A 167 -22.21 -0.60 -10.51
CA GLU A 167 -23.34 -0.34 -11.45
C GLU A 167 -24.70 -0.60 -10.81
N CYS A 168 -24.81 -1.66 -10.00
CA CYS A 168 -26.06 -2.12 -9.40
C CYS A 168 -25.88 -2.34 -7.90
N ARG A 169 -25.93 -1.26 -7.10
CA ARG A 169 -25.71 -1.33 -5.64
C ARG A 169 -26.82 -2.10 -4.90
N GLU A 170 -28.02 -2.14 -5.47
CA GLU A 170 -29.15 -2.88 -4.93
C GLU A 170 -28.84 -4.38 -4.77
N LEU A 171 -27.98 -4.93 -5.62
CA LEU A 171 -27.55 -6.32 -5.54
C LEU A 171 -26.80 -6.65 -4.24
N LEU A 172 -26.27 -5.65 -3.54
CA LEU A 172 -25.67 -5.83 -2.22
C LEU A 172 -26.70 -6.15 -1.12
N ALA A 173 -27.98 -5.87 -1.35
CA ALA A 173 -29.07 -6.24 -0.46
C ALA A 173 -29.56 -7.68 -0.72
N ASP A 174 -29.22 -8.25 -1.88
CA ASP A 174 -29.58 -9.62 -2.23
C ASP A 174 -28.59 -10.62 -1.63
N ARG A 175 -29.07 -11.37 -0.64
CA ARG A 175 -28.27 -12.33 0.11
C ARG A 175 -27.75 -13.48 -0.77
N GLU A 176 -28.52 -13.96 -1.72
CA GLU A 176 -28.11 -15.08 -2.57
C GLU A 176 -27.07 -14.64 -3.60
N VAL A 177 -27.19 -13.41 -4.13
CA VAL A 177 -26.19 -12.81 -5.03
C VAL A 177 -24.87 -12.61 -4.28
N CYS A 178 -24.90 -12.13 -3.04
CA CYS A 178 -23.70 -11.97 -2.21
C CYS A 178 -23.05 -13.31 -1.86
N LYS A 179 -23.85 -14.35 -1.51
CA LYS A 179 -23.32 -15.70 -1.25
C LYS A 179 -22.68 -16.34 -2.48
N ALA A 180 -23.29 -16.19 -3.67
CA ALA A 180 -22.69 -16.67 -4.91
C ALA A 180 -21.36 -15.99 -5.22
N SER A 181 -21.23 -14.70 -4.93
CA SER A 181 -19.99 -13.94 -5.08
C SER A 181 -18.92 -14.38 -4.05
N GLU A 182 -19.32 -14.61 -2.81
CA GLU A 182 -18.49 -15.17 -1.73
C GLU A 182 -17.93 -16.54 -2.12
N PHE A 183 -18.77 -17.46 -2.59
CA PHE A 183 -18.34 -18.78 -3.00
C PHE A 183 -17.25 -18.74 -4.09
N LYS A 184 -17.42 -17.89 -5.12
CA LYS A 184 -16.42 -17.72 -6.18
C LYS A 184 -15.09 -17.17 -5.64
N LEU A 185 -15.15 -16.24 -4.70
CA LEU A 185 -13.92 -15.71 -4.07
C LEU A 185 -13.22 -16.79 -3.27
N MET A 186 -13.96 -17.55 -2.48
CA MET A 186 -13.39 -18.63 -1.69
C MET A 186 -12.73 -19.70 -2.56
N ASP A 187 -13.37 -20.11 -3.65
CA ASP A 187 -12.79 -21.02 -4.63
C ASP A 187 -11.46 -20.49 -5.19
N THR A 188 -11.40 -19.20 -5.53
CA THR A 188 -10.16 -18.55 -5.97
C THR A 188 -9.06 -18.57 -4.90
N PHE A 189 -9.40 -18.34 -3.63
CA PHE A 189 -8.43 -18.41 -2.52
C PHE A 189 -7.96 -19.86 -2.29
N VAL A 190 -8.84 -20.87 -2.40
CA VAL A 190 -8.46 -22.30 -2.32
C VAL A 190 -7.53 -22.67 -3.46
N GLN A 191 -7.86 -22.31 -4.70
CA GLN A 191 -6.99 -22.55 -5.86
C GLN A 191 -5.62 -21.88 -5.71
N ALA A 192 -5.57 -20.66 -5.19
CA ALA A 192 -4.31 -20.01 -4.86
C ALA A 192 -3.51 -20.82 -3.83
N ALA A 193 -4.17 -21.31 -2.79
CA ALA A 193 -3.57 -22.12 -1.74
C ALA A 193 -3.01 -23.47 -2.25
N ASP A 194 -3.74 -24.15 -3.11
CA ASP A 194 -3.37 -25.47 -3.65
C ASP A 194 -2.21 -25.43 -4.64
N THR A 195 -2.07 -24.32 -5.34
CA THR A 195 -1.01 -24.14 -6.37
C THR A 195 0.25 -23.49 -5.85
N MET A 196 0.33 -23.30 -4.52
CA MET A 196 1.41 -22.52 -3.89
C MET A 196 2.76 -23.23 -3.94
N ASP A 197 3.76 -22.53 -4.47
CA ASP A 197 5.16 -22.78 -4.16
C ASP A 197 5.75 -21.53 -3.47
N ALA A 198 6.37 -21.74 -2.32
CA ALA A 198 7.06 -20.67 -1.60
C ALA A 198 8.36 -20.34 -2.34
N GLY A 199 8.33 -19.29 -3.17
CA GLY A 199 9.51 -18.88 -3.92
C GLY A 199 10.67 -18.53 -3.01
N VAL A 200 11.78 -19.24 -3.18
CA VAL A 200 13.04 -18.95 -2.47
C VAL A 200 13.77 -17.86 -3.25
N GLY A 201 13.72 -16.61 -2.76
CA GLY A 201 14.55 -15.54 -3.29
C GLY A 201 16.06 -15.80 -3.06
N CYS A 202 16.92 -15.19 -3.89
CA CYS A 202 18.38 -15.26 -3.71
C CYS A 202 18.79 -14.70 -2.33
N VAL A 203 19.57 -15.45 -1.56
CA VAL A 203 19.99 -15.10 -0.19
C VAL A 203 20.60 -13.69 -0.12
N SER A 204 21.49 -13.34 -1.04
CA SER A 204 22.15 -12.03 -1.07
C SER A 204 21.21 -10.86 -1.39
N ALA A 205 20.18 -11.06 -2.22
CA ALA A 205 19.14 -10.08 -2.48
C ALA A 205 18.28 -9.87 -1.23
N ARG A 206 17.95 -10.95 -0.52
CA ARG A 206 17.21 -10.90 0.74
C ARG A 206 17.98 -10.14 1.83
N GLU A 207 19.29 -10.34 1.95
CA GLU A 207 20.10 -9.61 2.92
C GLU A 207 20.15 -8.11 2.63
N ARG A 208 20.29 -7.72 1.36
CA ARG A 208 20.24 -6.30 0.95
C ARG A 208 18.86 -5.69 1.19
N HIS A 209 17.80 -6.42 0.91
CA HIS A 209 16.44 -5.98 1.21
C HIS A 209 16.23 -5.77 2.72
N LEU A 210 16.70 -6.67 3.58
CA LEU A 210 16.64 -6.50 5.02
C LEU A 210 17.48 -5.31 5.50
N ALA A 211 18.64 -5.05 4.89
CA ALA A 211 19.43 -3.86 5.19
C ALA A 211 18.69 -2.56 4.80
N PHE A 212 18.01 -2.57 3.66
CA PHE A 212 17.13 -1.48 3.23
C PHE A 212 16.01 -1.23 4.24
N LEU A 213 15.30 -2.25 4.70
CA LEU A 213 14.22 -2.12 5.69
C LEU A 213 14.72 -1.56 7.02
N ARG A 214 15.84 -2.07 7.57
CA ARG A 214 16.44 -1.53 8.79
C ARG A 214 16.82 -0.06 8.65
N ALA A 215 17.36 0.31 7.50
CA ALA A 215 17.72 1.71 7.22
C ALA A 215 16.48 2.62 7.20
N ILE A 216 15.40 2.18 6.57
CA ILE A 216 14.14 2.94 6.54
C ILE A 216 13.56 3.08 7.92
N GLU A 217 13.42 1.98 8.65
CA GLU A 217 12.90 1.96 10.02
C GLU A 217 13.68 2.92 10.91
N TYR A 218 15.02 2.88 10.85
CA TYR A 218 15.87 3.80 11.60
C TYR A 218 15.63 5.26 11.22
N ALA A 219 15.55 5.56 9.91
CA ALA A 219 15.31 6.92 9.42
C ALA A 219 13.94 7.47 9.81
N GLU A 220 12.93 6.60 9.95
CA GLU A 220 11.57 6.98 10.32
C GLU A 220 11.40 7.29 11.81
N HIS A 221 12.11 6.58 12.66
CA HIS A 221 12.09 6.82 14.10
C HIS A 221 12.79 8.11 14.52
N LEU A 222 13.67 8.66 13.67
CA LEU A 222 14.43 9.85 13.98
C LEU A 222 13.81 11.10 13.38
N GLN A 223 13.39 12.03 14.25
CA GLN A 223 12.87 13.35 13.85
C GLN A 223 13.99 14.39 13.65
N ARG A 224 15.19 13.96 13.28
CA ARG A 224 16.34 14.81 13.02
C ARG A 224 17.04 14.44 11.71
N PRO A 225 17.77 15.36 11.09
CA PRO A 225 18.64 15.03 9.96
C PRO A 225 19.69 13.99 10.35
N ILE A 226 19.86 12.97 9.53
CA ILE A 226 20.89 11.92 9.68
C ILE A 226 21.72 11.82 8.42
N GLY A 227 22.96 11.36 8.56
CA GLY A 227 23.88 11.11 7.45
C GLY A 227 23.84 9.67 6.94
N VAL A 228 24.34 9.45 5.71
CA VAL A 228 24.38 8.10 5.10
C VAL A 228 25.27 7.13 5.90
N SER A 229 26.34 7.60 6.52
CA SER A 229 27.21 6.77 7.33
C SER A 229 26.51 6.25 8.59
N GLU A 230 25.72 7.12 9.24
CA GLU A 230 24.89 6.75 10.38
C GLU A 230 23.82 5.72 9.96
N LEU A 231 23.17 5.97 8.82
CA LEU A 231 22.18 5.08 8.25
C LEU A 231 22.77 3.69 7.92
N ALA A 232 23.97 3.63 7.34
CA ALA A 232 24.66 2.39 7.02
C ALA A 232 25.03 1.60 8.31
N SER A 233 25.50 2.30 9.34
CA SER A 233 25.80 1.70 10.64
C SER A 233 24.55 1.13 11.29
N ALA A 234 23.43 1.85 11.27
CA ALA A 234 22.15 1.38 11.81
C ALA A 234 21.62 0.15 11.06
N ALA A 235 21.82 0.10 9.75
CA ALA A 235 21.43 -1.05 8.93
C ALA A 235 22.40 -2.25 9.06
N GLY A 236 23.56 -2.08 9.73
CA GLY A 236 24.56 -3.13 9.92
C GLY A 236 25.31 -3.51 8.63
N VAL A 237 25.46 -2.56 7.69
CA VAL A 237 26.09 -2.80 6.38
C VAL A 237 27.06 -1.69 6.00
N SER A 238 27.96 -1.99 5.03
CA SER A 238 28.80 -0.95 4.46
C SER A 238 27.98 0.05 3.63
N ARG A 239 28.48 1.27 3.49
CA ARG A 239 27.85 2.32 2.66
C ARG A 239 27.58 1.83 1.23
N ARG A 240 28.50 1.07 0.63
CA ARG A 240 28.35 0.50 -0.71
C ARG A 240 27.16 -0.47 -0.81
N VAL A 241 27.02 -1.35 0.20
CA VAL A 241 25.89 -2.30 0.27
C VAL A 241 24.58 -1.55 0.45
N LEU A 242 24.56 -0.51 1.29
CA LEU A 242 23.38 0.35 1.49
C LEU A 242 22.98 1.05 0.19
N GLU A 243 23.94 1.63 -0.55
CA GLU A 243 23.67 2.28 -1.83
C GLU A 243 23.09 1.31 -2.86
N LEU A 244 23.60 0.08 -2.91
CA LEU A 244 23.09 -0.97 -3.79
C LEU A 244 21.65 -1.36 -3.39
N ALA A 245 21.39 -1.58 -2.10
CA ALA A 245 20.07 -1.92 -1.56
C ALA A 245 19.01 -0.86 -1.94
N PHE A 246 19.32 0.43 -1.76
CA PHE A 246 18.40 1.52 -2.13
C PHE A 246 18.19 1.62 -3.65
N ARG A 247 19.22 1.39 -4.46
CA ARG A 247 19.08 1.40 -5.93
C ARG A 247 18.24 0.24 -6.42
N GLU A 248 18.44 -0.96 -5.90
CA GLU A 248 17.68 -2.16 -6.28
C GLU A 248 16.21 -2.02 -5.91
N THR A 249 15.90 -1.53 -4.70
CA THR A 249 14.52 -1.47 -4.21
C THR A 249 13.79 -0.21 -4.70
N LEU A 250 14.38 0.98 -4.53
CA LEU A 250 13.70 2.26 -4.81
C LEU A 250 14.19 2.97 -6.07
N SER A 251 15.29 2.52 -6.70
CA SER A 251 15.98 3.22 -7.79
C SER A 251 16.44 4.64 -7.43
N VAL A 252 16.69 4.89 -6.13
CA VAL A 252 17.22 6.16 -5.61
C VAL A 252 18.45 5.90 -4.75
N THR A 253 19.23 6.95 -4.47
CA THR A 253 20.34 6.85 -3.50
C THR A 253 19.84 7.04 -2.07
N PRO A 254 20.55 6.53 -1.03
CA PRO A 254 20.23 6.81 0.36
C PRO A 254 20.14 8.31 0.68
N VAL A 255 20.99 9.16 0.08
CA VAL A 255 20.94 10.62 0.23
C VAL A 255 19.62 11.18 -0.30
N ALA A 256 19.22 10.75 -1.50
CA ALA A 256 17.96 11.18 -2.11
C ALA A 256 16.76 10.72 -1.28
N TYR A 257 16.79 9.51 -0.75
CA TYR A 257 15.76 9.00 0.15
C TYR A 257 15.65 9.82 1.45
N LEU A 258 16.76 10.09 2.12
CA LEU A 258 16.76 10.91 3.35
C LEU A 258 16.22 12.31 3.09
N ARG A 259 16.53 12.90 1.93
CA ARG A 259 15.96 14.19 1.52
C ARG A 259 14.44 14.06 1.30
N LEU A 260 14.01 13.03 0.58
CA LEU A 260 12.60 12.72 0.32
C LEU A 260 11.81 12.55 1.63
N SER A 261 12.30 11.74 2.56
CA SER A 261 11.67 11.51 3.86
C SER A 261 11.46 12.81 4.64
N ARG A 262 12.49 13.69 4.66
CA ARG A 262 12.36 15.01 5.28
C ARG A 262 11.33 15.91 4.58
N MET A 263 11.23 15.86 3.24
CA MET A 263 10.22 16.62 2.50
C MET A 263 8.80 16.16 2.82
N HIS A 264 8.57 14.86 2.98
CA HIS A 264 7.30 14.31 3.46
C HIS A 264 7.02 14.75 4.91
N GLY A 265 8.04 14.82 5.77
CA GLY A 265 7.91 15.37 7.12
C GLY A 265 7.44 16.82 7.12
N VAL A 266 8.09 17.68 6.34
CA VAL A 266 7.66 19.08 6.16
C VAL A 266 6.22 19.15 5.67
N ARG A 267 5.84 18.33 4.69
CA ARG A 267 4.50 18.31 4.13
C ARG A 267 3.44 18.00 5.16
N ARG A 268 3.64 16.93 5.95
CA ARG A 268 2.71 16.57 7.04
C ARG A 268 2.58 17.68 8.07
N GLU A 269 3.70 18.32 8.44
CA GLU A 269 3.68 19.41 9.41
C GLU A 269 2.98 20.66 8.86
N LEU A 270 3.18 21.00 7.58
CA LEU A 270 2.46 22.09 6.90
C LEU A 270 0.95 21.81 6.82
N ALA A 271 0.55 20.58 6.47
CA ALA A 271 -0.86 20.19 6.37
C ALA A 271 -1.58 20.18 7.73
N ALA A 272 -0.85 19.91 8.82
CA ALA A 272 -1.39 19.90 10.18
C ALA A 272 -1.37 21.29 10.84
N ALA A 273 -0.62 22.25 10.31
CA ALA A 273 -0.47 23.57 10.90
C ALA A 273 -1.67 24.47 10.58
N ALA A 274 -2.08 25.31 11.55
CA ALA A 274 -3.04 26.37 11.27
C ALA A 274 -2.38 27.44 10.38
N PRO A 275 -3.06 27.93 9.33
CA PRO A 275 -2.47 28.84 8.34
C PRO A 275 -1.82 30.10 8.93
N ASP A 276 -2.40 30.64 10.01
CA ASP A 276 -1.95 31.87 10.65
C ASP A 276 -0.89 31.66 11.74
N SER A 277 -0.65 30.42 12.17
CA SER A 277 0.21 30.09 13.31
C SER A 277 1.61 29.60 12.92
N ALA A 278 1.86 29.27 11.66
CA ALA A 278 3.11 28.66 11.23
C ALA A 278 3.70 29.35 10.00
N ARG A 279 5.01 29.47 9.98
CA ARG A 279 5.75 29.98 8.83
C ARG A 279 6.47 28.84 8.11
N VAL A 280 6.26 28.73 6.81
CA VAL A 280 6.93 27.73 5.96
C VAL A 280 8.44 27.68 6.23
N LYS A 281 9.10 28.85 6.35
CA LYS A 281 10.55 28.94 6.60
C LYS A 281 10.97 28.27 7.91
N GLU A 282 10.20 28.41 8.97
CA GLU A 282 10.50 27.84 10.29
C GLU A 282 10.35 26.31 10.27
N ILE A 283 9.28 25.81 9.62
CA ILE A 283 9.07 24.37 9.44
C ILE A 283 10.22 23.77 8.63
N CYS A 284 10.57 24.38 7.50
CA CYS A 284 11.68 23.93 6.66
C CYS A 284 13.01 23.85 7.44
N ALA A 285 13.31 24.87 8.26
CA ALA A 285 14.53 24.91 9.05
C ALA A 285 14.60 23.77 10.08
N ARG A 286 13.50 23.44 10.75
CA ARG A 286 13.42 22.29 11.68
C ARG A 286 13.77 20.96 11.00
N TRP A 287 13.36 20.81 9.74
CA TRP A 287 13.67 19.62 8.93
C TRP A 287 15.04 19.69 8.22
N GLY A 288 15.89 20.68 8.57
CA GLY A 288 17.25 20.82 8.07
C GLY A 288 17.34 21.33 6.62
N PHE A 289 16.38 22.11 6.16
CA PHE A 289 16.45 22.83 4.88
C PHE A 289 16.88 24.27 5.12
N SER A 290 18.15 24.57 4.83
CA SER A 290 18.77 25.90 5.03
C SER A 290 18.43 26.90 3.94
N GLU A 291 18.07 26.44 2.73
CA GLU A 291 17.81 27.25 1.54
C GLU A 291 16.31 27.19 1.14
N PRO A 292 15.45 28.08 1.69
CA PRO A 292 14.02 28.04 1.46
C PRO A 292 13.60 28.13 -0.02
N GLY A 293 14.32 28.90 -0.82
CA GLY A 293 14.04 29.06 -2.25
C GLY A 293 14.26 27.75 -3.03
N ARG A 294 15.40 27.10 -2.81
CA ARG A 294 15.71 25.81 -3.42
C ARG A 294 14.77 24.72 -2.92
N PHE A 295 14.47 24.72 -1.62
CA PHE A 295 13.48 23.81 -1.04
C PHE A 295 12.12 23.96 -1.72
N ALA A 296 11.62 25.20 -1.91
CA ALA A 296 10.30 25.41 -2.53
C ALA A 296 10.23 24.87 -3.96
N VAL A 297 11.31 25.01 -4.74
CA VAL A 297 11.41 24.44 -6.10
C VAL A 297 11.37 22.92 -6.06
N ASP A 298 12.17 22.28 -5.19
CA ASP A 298 12.23 20.82 -5.08
C ASP A 298 10.93 20.23 -4.52
N TYR A 299 10.31 20.92 -3.56
CA TYR A 299 8.99 20.58 -3.02
C TYR A 299 7.92 20.64 -4.12
N GLY A 300 7.89 21.75 -4.88
CA GLY A 300 6.96 21.91 -6.00
C GLY A 300 7.14 20.84 -7.09
N ARG A 301 8.39 20.44 -7.36
CA ARG A 301 8.68 19.35 -8.29
C ARG A 301 8.15 18.02 -7.76
N LEU A 302 8.34 17.73 -6.47
CA LEU A 302 7.96 16.46 -5.87
C LEU A 302 6.44 16.34 -5.74
N PHE A 303 5.77 17.35 -5.17
CA PHE A 303 4.35 17.26 -4.82
C PHE A 303 3.41 17.93 -5.82
N GLY A 304 3.94 18.68 -6.78
CA GLY A 304 3.15 19.41 -7.77
C GLY A 304 2.41 20.63 -7.20
N GLU A 305 2.80 21.09 -6.00
CA GLU A 305 2.26 22.28 -5.34
C GLU A 305 3.33 22.99 -4.52
N SER A 306 3.14 24.27 -4.19
CA SER A 306 4.09 25.00 -3.34
C SER A 306 3.87 24.67 -1.84
N PRO A 307 4.91 24.79 -0.98
CA PRO A 307 4.78 24.65 0.47
C PRO A 307 3.71 25.58 1.06
N SER A 308 3.60 26.79 0.54
CA SER A 308 2.59 27.76 0.96
C SER A 308 1.18 27.37 0.52
N ALA A 309 1.04 26.64 -0.59
CA ALA A 309 -0.26 26.10 -1.00
C ALA A 309 -0.71 24.99 -0.05
N THR A 310 0.20 24.06 0.31
CA THR A 310 -0.08 23.02 1.31
C THR A 310 -0.53 23.63 2.65
N LEU A 311 0.19 24.65 3.15
CA LEU A 311 -0.16 25.33 4.41
C LEU A 311 -1.55 25.99 4.37
N ARG A 312 -1.96 26.55 3.23
CA ARG A 312 -3.28 27.18 3.07
C ARG A 312 -4.42 26.20 2.86
N THR A 313 -4.11 24.98 2.42
CA THR A 313 -5.12 23.95 2.23
C THR A 313 -5.51 23.41 3.60
N CYS A 314 -6.49 24.06 4.24
CA CYS A 314 -7.07 23.56 5.49
C CYS A 314 -7.47 22.10 5.31
N SER A 315 -7.25 21.27 6.31
CA SER A 315 -7.56 19.84 6.31
C SER A 315 -8.92 19.59 5.67
N LYS A 316 -8.95 19.06 4.47
CA LYS A 316 -10.18 18.61 3.83
C LYS A 316 -10.80 17.53 4.70
N PRO A 317 -12.13 17.43 4.76
CA PRO A 317 -12.75 16.29 5.42
C PRO A 317 -12.14 15.01 4.87
N LEU A 318 -11.70 14.13 5.77
CA LEU A 318 -11.08 12.86 5.39
C LEU A 318 -12.00 12.13 4.41
N PRO A 319 -11.45 11.59 3.32
CA PRO A 319 -12.24 10.83 2.37
C PRO A 319 -12.89 9.63 3.05
N ILE A 320 -13.90 9.04 2.39
CA ILE A 320 -14.49 7.78 2.81
C ILE A 320 -13.35 6.76 2.97
N ARG A 321 -13.31 6.08 4.12
CA ARG A 321 -12.28 5.08 4.40
C ARG A 321 -12.83 3.70 4.05
N LEU A 322 -12.00 2.81 3.54
CA LEU A 322 -12.36 1.41 3.27
C LEU A 322 -12.91 0.71 4.53
N LYS A 323 -12.44 1.08 5.72
CA LYS A 323 -12.98 0.56 6.99
C LYS A 323 -14.46 0.88 7.22
N ASP A 324 -14.95 2.01 6.68
CA ASP A 324 -16.34 2.42 6.83
C ASP A 324 -17.25 1.54 5.97
N ALA A 325 -16.75 1.07 4.83
CA ALA A 325 -17.41 0.04 4.03
C ALA A 325 -17.55 -1.30 4.79
N LEU A 326 -16.50 -1.72 5.50
CA LEU A 326 -16.52 -2.92 6.33
C LEU A 326 -17.45 -2.81 7.54
N ARG A 327 -17.68 -1.58 8.05
CA ARG A 327 -18.59 -1.26 9.17
C ARG A 327 -20.00 -0.90 8.73
N GLY A 328 -20.22 -0.75 7.41
CA GLY A 328 -21.54 -0.42 6.83
C GLY A 328 -21.99 1.03 7.03
N ARG A 329 -21.08 1.97 7.18
CA ARG A 329 -21.37 3.40 7.07
C ARG A 329 -21.23 3.86 5.62
N VAL A 330 -22.28 3.71 4.85
CA VAL A 330 -22.42 4.43 3.56
C VAL A 330 -23.10 5.76 3.90
N MET A 331 -22.41 6.87 3.66
CA MET A 331 -23.10 8.17 3.63
C MET A 331 -24.04 8.18 2.42
N ARG A 332 -25.27 8.63 2.67
CA ARG A 332 -26.31 8.88 1.69
C ARG A 332 -25.91 10.04 0.77
#